data_1e924dea722cb50321aecc3fb9be210c
#
_entry.id   1e924dea722cb50321aecc3fb9be210c
#
_cell.length_a   1.000
_cell.length_b   1.000
_cell.length_c   1.000
_cell.angle_alpha   90.00
_cell.angle_beta   90.00
_cell.angle_gamma   90.00
#
_symmetry.space_group_name_H-M   'P 1'
#
loop_
_entity.id
_entity.type
_entity.pdbx_description
1 polymer ?
#
loop_
_entity_poly.entity_id
_entity_poly.type
_entity_poly.pdbx_seq_one_letter_code
_entity_poly.pdbx_strand_id
1 'polypeptide(L)'
;MRKSFNLREVTKSDWKVLLEWRNDKITRQNSFNSDLVSVREHKEYIKNMITNPNRTLFILEYNEIPVGTIREDRLEKDELELSYTISPIYRGKKIGQIMMSLYLIERKGSFLCEVKEENSPSIKMIEKLGFKLFNKEKRVNFYKLNLS
;
A
#
# COMPACT_ATOMS: atom_id res chain seq x y z
N MET A 1 -7.50 28.14 -2.17
CA MET A 1 -8.09 26.84 -2.52
C MET A 1 -7.51 25.74 -1.64
N ARG A 2 -8.38 24.96 -1.04
CA ARG A 2 -7.96 23.93 -0.09
C ARG A 2 -7.46 22.69 -0.84
N LYS A 3 -6.23 22.26 -0.53
CA LYS A 3 -5.68 21.03 -1.07
C LYS A 3 -6.39 19.83 -0.44
N SER A 4 -6.80 18.89 -1.25
CA SER A 4 -7.68 17.81 -0.84
C SER A 4 -7.10 16.44 -1.18
N PHE A 5 -6.95 15.60 -0.16
CA PHE A 5 -6.64 14.18 -0.32
C PHE A 5 -7.92 13.37 -0.18
N ASN A 6 -8.08 12.37 -1.01
CA ASN A 6 -9.22 11.47 -0.98
C ASN A 6 -8.77 10.03 -1.19
N LEU A 7 -9.17 9.14 -0.29
CA LEU A 7 -8.90 7.71 -0.42
C LEU A 7 -10.17 7.02 -0.89
N ARG A 8 -10.10 6.34 -2.03
CA ARG A 8 -11.24 5.65 -2.64
C ARG A 8 -10.87 4.23 -3.05
N GLU A 9 -11.86 3.39 -3.25
CA GLU A 9 -11.60 2.05 -3.79
C GLU A 9 -11.24 2.13 -5.27
N VAL A 10 -10.44 1.17 -5.71
CA VAL A 10 -9.99 1.05 -7.09
C VAL A 10 -11.16 0.67 -8.01
N THR A 11 -11.10 1.12 -9.26
CA THR A 11 -12.00 0.69 -10.33
C THR A 11 -11.18 0.07 -11.44
N LYS A 12 -11.84 -0.61 -12.39
CA LYS A 12 -11.15 -1.23 -13.52
C LYS A 12 -10.35 -0.23 -14.35
N SER A 13 -10.80 1.02 -14.41
CA SER A 13 -10.11 2.06 -15.20
C SER A 13 -8.77 2.48 -14.60
N ASP A 14 -8.47 2.11 -13.36
CA ASP A 14 -7.22 2.45 -12.70
C ASP A 14 -6.04 1.54 -13.09
N TRP A 15 -6.27 0.52 -13.92
CA TRP A 15 -5.26 -0.48 -14.25
C TRP A 15 -3.96 0.13 -14.80
N LYS A 16 -4.06 1.19 -15.59
CA LYS A 16 -2.90 1.79 -16.28
C LYS A 16 -1.95 2.46 -15.29
N VAL A 17 -2.46 3.30 -14.43
CA VAL A 17 -1.63 4.00 -13.43
C VAL A 17 -1.02 3.02 -12.44
N LEU A 18 -1.79 2.01 -12.03
CA LEU A 18 -1.29 0.98 -11.11
C LEU A 18 -0.19 0.15 -11.76
N LEU A 19 -0.31 -0.15 -13.06
CA LEU A 19 0.72 -0.88 -13.79
C LEU A 19 2.01 -0.07 -13.89
N GLU A 20 1.92 1.22 -14.18
CA GLU A 20 3.07 2.11 -14.24
C GLU A 20 3.83 2.10 -12.91
N TRP A 21 3.10 2.21 -11.79
CA TRP A 21 3.72 2.18 -10.46
C TRP A 21 4.33 0.81 -10.15
N ARG A 22 3.62 -0.26 -10.48
CA ARG A 22 4.10 -1.64 -10.23
C ARG A 22 5.40 -1.94 -10.97
N ASN A 23 5.54 -1.41 -12.19
CA ASN A 23 6.72 -1.65 -13.03
C ASN A 23 7.84 -0.63 -12.83
N ASP A 24 7.66 0.37 -11.98
CA ASP A 24 8.71 1.30 -11.61
C ASP A 24 9.87 0.55 -10.95
N LYS A 25 11.11 0.90 -11.32
CA LYS A 25 12.31 0.18 -10.85
C LYS A 25 12.44 0.13 -9.33
N ILE A 26 12.25 1.27 -8.66
CA ILE A 26 12.38 1.34 -7.20
C ILE A 26 11.25 0.58 -6.52
N THR A 27 10.02 0.69 -7.03
CA THR A 27 8.88 -0.07 -6.53
C THR A 27 9.16 -1.58 -6.63
N ARG A 28 9.70 -2.04 -7.78
CA ARG A 28 10.06 -3.45 -7.96
C ARG A 28 11.14 -3.91 -6.97
N GLN A 29 12.14 -3.07 -6.72
CA GLN A 29 13.20 -3.40 -5.77
C GLN A 29 12.66 -3.59 -4.35
N ASN A 30 11.63 -2.85 -3.98
CA ASN A 30 11.00 -2.93 -2.65
C ASN A 30 9.86 -3.93 -2.58
N SER A 31 9.50 -4.56 -3.68
CA SER A 31 8.45 -5.58 -3.75
C SER A 31 9.03 -6.98 -3.55
N PHE A 32 8.22 -7.89 -3.01
CA PHE A 32 8.64 -9.28 -2.83
C PHE A 32 8.76 -10.03 -4.16
N ASN A 33 8.00 -9.62 -5.16
CA ASN A 33 8.17 -10.06 -6.54
C ASN A 33 8.68 -8.86 -7.35
N SER A 34 9.94 -8.93 -7.80
CA SER A 34 10.60 -7.82 -8.49
C SER A 34 10.51 -7.89 -10.03
N ASP A 35 9.80 -8.88 -10.58
CA ASP A 35 9.66 -9.03 -12.03
C ASP A 35 8.76 -7.96 -12.63
N LEU A 36 9.01 -7.63 -13.90
CA LEU A 36 8.10 -6.79 -14.67
C LEU A 36 6.78 -7.53 -14.89
N VAL A 37 5.68 -6.79 -14.83
CA VAL A 37 4.34 -7.33 -15.03
C VAL A 37 3.81 -6.87 -16.39
N SER A 38 3.27 -7.80 -17.18
CA SER A 38 2.68 -7.47 -18.47
C SER A 38 1.30 -6.81 -18.29
N VAL A 39 0.87 -6.10 -19.34
CA VAL A 39 -0.49 -5.49 -19.36
C VAL A 39 -1.56 -6.53 -19.11
N ARG A 40 -1.46 -7.69 -19.77
CA ARG A 40 -2.44 -8.77 -19.65
C ARG A 40 -2.52 -9.31 -18.22
N GLU A 41 -1.37 -9.64 -17.64
CA GLU A 41 -1.29 -10.16 -16.28
C GLU A 41 -1.85 -9.15 -15.27
N HIS A 42 -1.53 -7.88 -15.46
CA HIS A 42 -1.98 -6.83 -14.55
C HIS A 42 -3.48 -6.59 -14.63
N LYS A 43 -4.05 -6.58 -15.83
CA LYS A 43 -5.50 -6.43 -16.00
C LYS A 43 -6.25 -7.56 -15.32
N GLU A 44 -5.73 -8.78 -15.45
CA GLU A 44 -6.29 -9.96 -14.79
C GLU A 44 -6.21 -9.82 -13.27
N TYR A 45 -5.06 -9.35 -12.78
CA TYR A 45 -4.85 -9.09 -11.36
C TYR A 45 -5.87 -8.09 -10.81
N ILE A 46 -6.07 -6.96 -11.49
CA ILE A 46 -7.04 -5.93 -11.05
C ILE A 46 -8.45 -6.49 -11.04
N LYS A 47 -8.83 -7.22 -12.06
CA LYS A 47 -10.14 -7.87 -12.14
C LYS A 47 -10.37 -8.79 -10.94
N ASN A 48 -9.37 -9.63 -10.61
CA ASN A 48 -9.45 -10.56 -9.49
C ASN A 48 -9.49 -9.83 -8.16
N MET A 49 -8.75 -8.73 -8.01
CA MET A 49 -8.77 -7.91 -6.80
C MET A 49 -10.15 -7.32 -6.53
N ILE A 50 -10.78 -6.77 -7.57
CA ILE A 50 -12.09 -6.10 -7.42
C ILE A 50 -13.16 -7.09 -6.98
N THR A 51 -13.06 -8.33 -7.42
CA THR A 51 -14.07 -9.37 -7.12
C THR A 51 -13.76 -10.21 -5.88
N ASN A 52 -12.56 -10.09 -5.30
CA ASN A 52 -12.17 -10.91 -4.16
C ASN A 52 -12.68 -10.26 -2.85
N PRO A 53 -13.55 -10.96 -2.08
CA PRO A 53 -14.11 -10.39 -0.84
C PRO A 53 -13.08 -10.22 0.29
N ASN A 54 -11.91 -10.86 0.18
CA ASN A 54 -10.87 -10.78 1.21
C ASN A 54 -9.77 -9.79 0.86
N ARG A 55 -9.91 -9.08 -0.24
CA ARG A 55 -8.92 -8.10 -0.70
C ARG A 55 -9.60 -6.82 -1.13
N THR A 56 -9.00 -5.69 -0.76
CA THR A 56 -9.47 -4.39 -1.20
C THR A 56 -8.28 -3.55 -1.61
N LEU A 57 -8.41 -2.87 -2.74
CA LEU A 57 -7.38 -1.99 -3.25
C LEU A 57 -7.91 -0.57 -3.23
N PHE A 58 -7.16 0.34 -2.60
CA PHE A 58 -7.52 1.75 -2.50
C PHE A 58 -6.55 2.60 -3.29
N ILE A 59 -7.06 3.71 -3.82
CA ILE A 59 -6.23 4.73 -4.44
C ILE A 59 -6.35 6.01 -3.63
N LEU A 60 -5.20 6.63 -3.34
CA LEU A 60 -5.16 7.96 -2.78
C LEU A 60 -5.05 8.96 -3.92
N GLU A 61 -5.95 9.93 -3.93
CA GLU A 61 -5.94 11.04 -4.88
C GLU A 61 -5.59 12.33 -4.17
N TYR A 62 -4.84 13.17 -4.86
CA TYR A 62 -4.57 14.54 -4.44
C TYR A 62 -5.12 15.45 -5.52
N ASN A 63 -6.18 16.20 -5.20
CA ASN A 63 -6.91 17.04 -6.17
C ASN A 63 -7.26 16.23 -7.44
N GLU A 64 -7.83 15.03 -7.23
CA GLU A 64 -8.28 14.09 -8.28
C GLU A 64 -7.15 13.42 -9.07
N ILE A 65 -5.89 13.62 -8.68
CA ILE A 65 -4.75 12.96 -9.32
C ILE A 65 -4.30 11.78 -8.45
N PRO A 66 -4.24 10.56 -8.99
CA PRO A 66 -3.74 9.40 -8.22
C PRO A 66 -2.29 9.61 -7.79
N VAL A 67 -2.01 9.44 -6.50
CA VAL A 67 -0.67 9.63 -5.93
C VAL A 67 -0.15 8.44 -5.15
N GLY A 68 -1.01 7.47 -4.81
CA GLY A 68 -0.61 6.29 -4.08
C GLY A 68 -1.70 5.23 -4.05
N THR A 69 -1.33 4.04 -3.58
CA THR A 69 -2.27 2.92 -3.45
C THR A 69 -1.97 2.10 -2.20
N ILE A 70 -3.03 1.57 -1.59
CA ILE A 70 -2.95 0.62 -0.48
C ILE A 70 -3.72 -0.63 -0.87
N ARG A 71 -3.09 -1.79 -0.66
CA ARG A 71 -3.76 -3.08 -0.74
C ARG A 71 -4.00 -3.61 0.66
N GLU A 72 -5.21 -4.04 0.92
CA GLU A 72 -5.64 -4.61 2.18
C GLU A 72 -6.02 -6.07 1.95
N ASP A 73 -5.32 -6.99 2.61
CA ASP A 73 -5.59 -8.43 2.53
C ASP A 73 -6.08 -8.89 3.90
N ARG A 74 -7.28 -9.45 3.93
CA ARG A 74 -7.84 -10.03 5.16
C ARG A 74 -7.19 -11.38 5.41
N LEU A 75 -6.54 -11.52 6.56
CA LEU A 75 -5.91 -12.77 6.97
C LEU A 75 -6.91 -13.59 7.77
N GLU A 76 -6.82 -13.55 9.08
CA GLU A 76 -7.74 -14.28 9.96
C GLU A 76 -8.39 -13.32 10.93
N LYS A 77 -9.66 -13.58 11.27
CA LYS A 77 -10.42 -12.77 12.23
C LYS A 77 -10.35 -11.28 11.88
N ASP A 78 -9.79 -10.48 12.76
CA ASP A 78 -9.74 -9.03 12.59
C ASP A 78 -8.34 -8.54 12.18
N GLU A 79 -7.57 -9.41 11.51
CA GLU A 79 -6.24 -9.05 11.05
C GLU A 79 -6.22 -8.71 9.56
N LEU A 80 -5.62 -7.57 9.23
CA LEU A 80 -5.47 -7.08 7.86
C LEU A 80 -4.00 -6.84 7.57
N GLU A 81 -3.51 -7.42 6.46
CA GLU A 81 -2.15 -7.15 5.99
C GLU A 81 -2.20 -6.02 4.97
N LEU A 82 -1.32 -5.04 5.14
CA LEU A 82 -1.27 -3.85 4.31
C LEU A 82 -0.02 -3.83 3.45
N SER A 83 -0.20 -3.50 2.18
CA SER A 83 0.88 -3.20 1.25
C SER A 83 0.57 -1.85 0.62
N TYR A 84 1.59 -1.06 0.34
CA TYR A 84 1.36 0.28 -0.19
C TYR A 84 2.46 0.70 -1.16
N THR A 85 2.11 1.58 -2.07
CA THR A 85 3.03 2.13 -3.08
C THR A 85 2.68 3.59 -3.29
N ILE A 86 3.71 4.43 -3.41
CA ILE A 86 3.56 5.85 -3.74
C ILE A 86 3.99 6.06 -5.18
N SER A 87 3.24 6.90 -5.90
CA SER A 87 3.61 7.29 -7.25
C SER A 87 5.05 7.82 -7.26
N PRO A 88 5.89 7.37 -8.21
CA PRO A 88 7.31 7.75 -8.25
C PRO A 88 7.57 9.25 -8.19
N ILE A 89 6.73 10.05 -8.87
CA ILE A 89 6.91 11.51 -8.91
C ILE A 89 6.51 12.20 -7.61
N TYR A 90 5.86 11.48 -6.68
CA TYR A 90 5.45 12.03 -5.39
C TYR A 90 6.25 11.49 -4.21
N ARG A 91 7.33 10.75 -4.47
CA ARG A 91 8.19 10.24 -3.41
C ARG A 91 8.88 11.37 -2.66
N GLY A 92 9.18 11.14 -1.37
CA GLY A 92 9.88 12.12 -0.52
C GLY A 92 9.02 13.28 -0.05
N LYS A 93 7.72 13.25 -0.29
CA LYS A 93 6.78 14.33 0.08
C LYS A 93 5.83 13.94 1.21
N LYS A 94 6.16 12.89 1.95
CA LYS A 94 5.36 12.37 3.06
C LYS A 94 3.95 11.90 2.66
N ILE A 95 3.75 11.60 1.39
CA ILE A 95 2.46 11.12 0.88
C ILE A 95 2.09 9.78 1.52
N GLY A 96 3.07 8.88 1.71
CA GLY A 96 2.82 7.60 2.35
C GLY A 96 2.26 7.73 3.75
N GLN A 97 2.80 8.66 4.54
CA GLN A 97 2.32 8.92 5.89
C GLN A 97 0.90 9.47 5.89
N ILE A 98 0.61 10.40 4.98
CA ILE A 98 -0.74 10.96 4.82
C ILE A 98 -1.72 9.86 4.43
N MET A 99 -1.36 9.04 3.45
CA MET A 99 -2.19 7.95 2.95
C MET A 99 -2.51 6.94 4.06
N MET A 100 -1.51 6.48 4.77
CA MET A 100 -1.68 5.51 5.84
C MET A 100 -2.47 6.10 7.00
N SER A 101 -2.28 7.37 7.33
CA SER A 101 -3.05 8.04 8.38
C SER A 101 -4.53 8.13 8.02
N LEU A 102 -4.84 8.47 6.76
CA LEU A 102 -6.21 8.51 6.28
C LEU A 102 -6.85 7.12 6.29
N TYR A 103 -6.08 6.10 5.92
CA TYR A 103 -6.55 4.72 5.93
C TYR A 103 -6.87 4.25 7.35
N LEU A 104 -6.02 4.57 8.32
CA LEU A 104 -6.14 4.07 9.70
C LEU A 104 -7.15 4.83 10.56
N ILE A 105 -7.53 6.04 10.15
CA ILE A 105 -8.46 6.85 10.94
C ILE A 105 -9.79 6.12 11.13
N GLU A 106 -10.28 6.08 12.38
CA GLU A 106 -11.53 5.42 12.75
C GLU A 106 -11.55 3.90 12.54
N ARG A 107 -10.41 3.28 12.18
CA ARG A 107 -10.34 1.82 12.07
C ARG A 107 -9.94 1.18 13.38
N LYS A 108 -10.37 -0.07 13.55
CA LYS A 108 -10.07 -0.90 14.74
C LYS A 108 -9.55 -2.24 14.26
N GLY A 109 -8.84 -2.93 15.14
CA GLY A 109 -8.30 -4.25 14.84
C GLY A 109 -6.79 -4.26 14.73
N SER A 110 -6.26 -5.32 14.14
CA SER A 110 -4.82 -5.54 13.99
C SER A 110 -4.41 -5.36 12.53
N PHE A 111 -3.35 -4.58 12.33
CA PHE A 111 -2.81 -4.29 11.01
C PHE A 111 -1.37 -4.78 10.94
N LEU A 112 -1.03 -5.52 9.89
CA LEU A 112 0.29 -6.09 9.68
C LEU A 112 0.94 -5.49 8.45
N CYS A 113 2.26 -5.26 8.52
CA CYS A 113 3.06 -4.84 7.36
C CYS A 113 4.34 -5.67 7.32
N GLU A 114 4.71 -6.13 6.12
CA GLU A 114 5.99 -6.74 5.85
C GLU A 114 6.83 -5.77 5.05
N VAL A 115 8.02 -5.44 5.54
CA VAL A 115 8.90 -4.47 4.90
C VAL A 115 10.31 -5.01 4.81
N LYS A 116 10.93 -4.92 3.64
CA LYS A 116 12.34 -5.30 3.50
C LYS A 116 13.19 -4.43 4.41
N GLU A 117 14.14 -5.04 5.10
CA GLU A 117 14.97 -4.33 6.09
C GLU A 117 15.78 -3.17 5.49
N GLU A 118 16.05 -3.22 4.19
CA GLU A 118 16.77 -2.16 3.48
C GLU A 118 15.88 -1.00 3.05
N ASN A 119 14.56 -1.14 3.19
CA ASN A 119 13.61 -0.07 2.82
C ASN A 119 13.43 0.92 3.98
N SER A 120 14.46 1.71 4.24
CA SER A 120 14.49 2.66 5.35
C SER A 120 13.35 3.69 5.34
N PRO A 121 12.97 4.29 4.20
CA PRO A 121 11.87 5.25 4.21
C PRO A 121 10.56 4.65 4.68
N SER A 122 10.24 3.42 4.26
CA SER A 122 9.02 2.73 4.67
C SER A 122 9.06 2.39 6.16
N ILE A 123 10.21 1.88 6.64
CA ILE A 123 10.38 1.54 8.05
C ILE A 123 10.15 2.76 8.94
N LYS A 124 10.77 3.89 8.60
CA LYS A 124 10.61 5.13 9.36
C LYS A 124 9.15 5.57 9.40
N MET A 125 8.46 5.48 8.28
CA MET A 125 7.09 5.90 8.16
C MET A 125 6.15 5.05 9.01
N ILE A 126 6.24 3.71 8.93
CA ILE A 126 5.36 2.83 9.69
C ILE A 126 5.67 2.85 11.19
N GLU A 127 6.91 3.01 11.59
CA GLU A 127 7.27 3.18 13.00
C GLU A 127 6.69 4.48 13.56
N LYS A 128 6.70 5.53 12.77
CA LYS A 128 6.13 6.81 13.14
C LYS A 128 4.61 6.72 13.34
N LEU A 129 3.94 5.84 12.60
CA LEU A 129 2.51 5.59 12.73
C LEU A 129 2.16 4.72 13.93
N GLY A 130 3.15 4.17 14.63
CA GLY A 130 2.95 3.36 15.80
C GLY A 130 3.08 1.85 15.59
N PHE A 131 3.39 1.41 14.39
CA PHE A 131 3.67 0.00 14.13
C PHE A 131 4.91 -0.44 14.88
N LYS A 132 4.86 -1.63 15.44
CA LYS A 132 5.97 -2.20 16.22
C LYS A 132 6.52 -3.46 15.57
N LEU A 133 7.84 -3.55 15.52
CA LEU A 133 8.54 -4.73 15.01
C LEU A 133 8.26 -5.91 15.95
N PHE A 134 7.81 -7.03 15.40
CA PHE A 134 7.59 -8.23 16.20
C PHE A 134 8.33 -9.45 15.67
N ASN A 135 8.89 -9.39 14.46
CA ASN A 135 9.65 -10.48 13.89
C ASN A 135 10.56 -9.98 12.77
N LYS A 136 11.67 -10.68 12.57
CA LYS A 136 12.58 -10.51 11.44
C LYS A 136 12.89 -11.87 10.87
N GLU A 137 12.76 -12.02 9.56
CA GLU A 137 13.04 -13.29 8.89
C GLU A 137 13.48 -13.04 7.45
N LYS A 138 14.63 -13.63 7.07
CA LYS A 138 15.14 -13.52 5.69
C LYS A 138 15.21 -12.09 5.16
N ARG A 139 15.70 -11.15 5.98
CA ARG A 139 15.84 -9.74 5.65
C ARG A 139 14.52 -9.02 5.45
N VAL A 140 13.45 -9.55 6.02
CA VAL A 140 12.15 -8.91 6.04
C VAL A 140 11.77 -8.59 7.48
N ASN A 141 11.32 -7.36 7.71
CA ASN A 141 10.82 -6.93 9.00
C ASN A 141 9.29 -7.06 9.01
N PHE A 142 8.76 -7.61 10.11
CA PHE A 142 7.31 -7.79 10.32
C PHE A 142 6.85 -6.84 11.41
N TYR A 143 5.89 -5.98 11.07
CA TYR A 143 5.37 -4.95 11.96
C TYR A 143 3.88 -5.14 12.23
N LYS A 144 3.43 -4.73 13.41
CA LYS A 144 2.03 -4.83 13.81
C LYS A 144 1.56 -3.56 14.51
N LEU A 145 0.34 -3.16 14.21
CA LEU A 145 -0.36 -2.07 14.90
C LEU A 145 -1.72 -2.58 15.37
N ASN A 146 -1.99 -2.44 16.66
CA ASN A 146 -3.27 -2.80 17.25
C ASN A 146 -4.04 -1.52 17.60
N LEU A 147 -5.24 -1.38 17.04
CA LEU A 147 -6.12 -0.25 17.31
C LEU A 147 -7.39 -0.74 18.01
N SER A 148 -7.68 -0.12 19.16
CA SER A 148 -8.84 -0.47 19.99
C SER A 148 -10.11 0.23 19.54
#